data_c2dd6d36ba2c90a8c9d97e5f9a27cdbf
#
_entry.id   c2dd6d36ba2c90a8c9d97e5f9a27cdbf
#
_cell.length_a   1.000
_cell.length_b   1.000
_cell.length_c   1.000
_cell.angle_alpha   90.00
_cell.angle_beta   90.00
_cell.angle_gamma   90.00
#
_symmetry.space_group_name_H-M   'P 1'
#
loop_
_entity.id
_entity.type
_entity.pdbx_description
1 polymer ?
#
loop_
_entity_poly.entity_id
_entity_poly.type
_entity_poly.pdbx_seq_one_letter_code
_entity_poly.pdbx_strand_id
1 'polypeptide(L)'
;KLHMIMPSVSRPEHLDLFEQGIARRLDFSFAGPQSLRIGQLMEDGLLEIGAIHTYIELYSRLLIDLIPNVTLVAGYAADRYGNVYTGPSTEDTPALVEPAAFSDGIVIVQVNEVVEDTADLPRVDIPASWVDFVVVADQPFYIEPLFTRDPRLITPVHVLMAMMAIKGIYAKHGVQSLNHGIGFNTAAIELILPTYGEQLGLKGKICQHWALNPHPTMIPAIESGWVKSIHCFGAEMGMENYVAARPDVFFTGRDGSLRSNRMMCQLAGQYAVDMFIGATLQIDGQGHSSTVTRGRLAGFGGAPNMGHNPGGRRHSSDAWLDLLQQQATPEQTLLERGKKLVVQMVETFQEGGKPTFVDQLDTIDVAKKTGMPVAPIMIYGDDATHLLTEEGIAYLYKAQSLEQREKMIAAVAGVTSVGLKHNPADTAQMRQQGLIALPEDLGIRRTDATRGLLAAKSVADLVTWSGGLYE
;
A
#
# COMPACT_ATOMS: atom_id res chain seq x y z
N LYS A 1 -27.75 18.04 -2.13
CA LYS A 1 -26.29 17.97 -2.28
C LYS A 1 -25.86 16.52 -2.36
N LEU A 2 -24.86 16.23 -3.19
CA LEU A 2 -24.37 14.87 -3.38
C LEU A 2 -23.62 14.35 -2.15
N HIS A 3 -23.77 13.05 -1.89
CA HIS A 3 -22.88 12.24 -1.09
C HIS A 3 -21.96 11.48 -2.07
N MET A 4 -20.68 11.79 -2.05
CA MET A 4 -19.70 11.15 -2.93
C MET A 4 -19.02 9.98 -2.21
N ILE A 5 -18.91 8.86 -2.89
CA ILE A 5 -18.26 7.64 -2.39
C ILE A 5 -17.17 7.28 -3.39
N MET A 6 -15.92 7.33 -2.94
CA MET A 6 -14.77 7.23 -3.84
C MET A 6 -13.69 6.33 -3.26
N PRO A 7 -13.26 5.26 -3.95
CA PRO A 7 -12.07 4.49 -3.52
C PRO A 7 -10.82 5.36 -3.47
N SER A 8 -10.64 6.22 -4.47
CA SER A 8 -9.51 7.15 -4.52
C SER A 8 -9.96 8.54 -4.99
N VAL A 9 -9.62 9.57 -4.22
CA VAL A 9 -9.80 10.98 -4.59
C VAL A 9 -8.51 11.42 -5.29
N SER A 10 -8.32 10.98 -6.52
CA SER A 10 -7.08 11.21 -7.26
C SER A 10 -7.05 12.56 -7.98
N ARG A 11 -8.19 13.05 -8.45
CA ARG A 11 -8.26 14.25 -9.26
C ARG A 11 -8.73 15.47 -8.48
N PRO A 12 -8.11 16.64 -8.69
CA PRO A 12 -8.50 17.87 -8.00
C PRO A 12 -9.94 18.31 -8.35
N GLU A 13 -10.41 18.04 -9.57
CA GLU A 13 -11.75 18.41 -10.04
C GLU A 13 -12.86 17.75 -9.22
N HIS A 14 -12.63 16.59 -8.63
CA HIS A 14 -13.61 15.98 -7.73
C HIS A 14 -13.91 16.87 -6.51
N LEU A 15 -12.92 17.64 -6.05
CA LEU A 15 -13.08 18.52 -4.90
C LEU A 15 -13.75 19.86 -5.25
N ASP A 16 -13.70 20.26 -6.51
CA ASP A 16 -14.41 21.47 -6.97
C ASP A 16 -15.91 21.37 -6.74
N LEU A 17 -16.48 20.16 -6.78
CA LEU A 17 -17.91 19.92 -6.51
C LEU A 17 -18.31 20.29 -5.07
N PHE A 18 -17.39 20.16 -4.11
CA PHE A 18 -17.61 20.57 -2.72
C PHE A 18 -17.51 22.09 -2.58
N GLU A 19 -16.52 22.72 -3.21
CA GLU A 19 -16.37 24.18 -3.22
C GLU A 19 -17.55 24.89 -3.86
N GLN A 20 -18.12 24.30 -4.95
CA GLN A 20 -19.32 24.79 -5.61
C GLN A 20 -20.61 24.45 -4.86
N GLY A 21 -20.54 23.72 -3.75
CA GLY A 21 -21.69 23.32 -2.94
C GLY A 21 -22.63 22.30 -3.62
N ILE A 22 -22.18 21.64 -4.68
CA ILE A 22 -22.90 20.54 -5.37
C ILE A 22 -22.82 19.27 -4.52
N ALA A 23 -21.62 18.89 -4.07
CA ALA A 23 -21.40 17.82 -3.10
C ALA A 23 -21.32 18.36 -1.66
N ARG A 24 -21.52 17.49 -0.68
CA ARG A 24 -21.43 17.85 0.74
C ARG A 24 -20.70 16.82 1.57
N ARG A 25 -20.92 15.55 1.33
CA ARG A 25 -20.38 14.43 2.11
C ARG A 25 -19.48 13.57 1.25
N LEU A 26 -18.38 13.10 1.86
CA LEU A 26 -17.39 12.23 1.23
C LEU A 26 -17.13 11.00 2.11
N ASP A 27 -17.25 9.81 1.51
CA ASP A 27 -16.69 8.56 2.01
C ASP A 27 -15.59 8.13 1.03
N PHE A 28 -14.41 7.77 1.54
CA PHE A 28 -13.26 7.45 0.67
C PHE A 28 -12.25 6.51 1.35
N SER A 29 -11.35 5.92 0.53
CA SER A 29 -10.28 5.07 1.05
C SER A 29 -8.90 5.73 0.97
N PHE A 30 -8.63 6.45 -0.13
CA PHE A 30 -7.33 7.09 -0.35
C PHE A 30 -7.49 8.45 -1.06
N ALA A 31 -6.68 9.42 -0.67
CA ALA A 31 -6.75 10.76 -1.23
C ALA A 31 -5.43 11.26 -1.85
N GLY A 32 -4.30 10.61 -1.56
CA GLY A 32 -3.00 10.95 -2.15
C GLY A 32 -2.67 12.45 -2.14
N PRO A 33 -2.40 13.05 -3.31
CA PRO A 33 -2.08 14.47 -3.43
C PRO A 33 -3.18 15.42 -2.95
N GLN A 34 -4.44 14.97 -2.99
CA GLN A 34 -5.60 15.79 -2.58
C GLN A 34 -5.81 15.85 -1.06
N SER A 35 -5.03 15.12 -0.30
CA SER A 35 -5.19 14.96 1.15
C SER A 35 -5.16 16.27 1.96
N LEU A 36 -4.38 17.24 1.53
CA LEU A 36 -4.31 18.57 2.16
C LEU A 36 -5.56 19.40 1.85
N ARG A 37 -6.03 19.37 0.59
CA ARG A 37 -7.21 20.11 0.15
C ARG A 37 -8.47 19.55 0.83
N ILE A 38 -8.60 18.24 0.99
CA ILE A 38 -9.68 17.63 1.76
C ILE A 38 -9.66 18.11 3.21
N GLY A 39 -8.48 18.16 3.84
CA GLY A 39 -8.33 18.71 5.18
C GLY A 39 -8.81 20.16 5.28
N GLN A 40 -8.42 21.01 4.33
CA GLN A 40 -8.85 22.40 4.28
C GLN A 40 -10.36 22.56 4.09
N LEU A 41 -10.96 21.84 3.12
CA LEU A 41 -12.40 21.87 2.87
C LEU A 41 -13.22 21.43 4.07
N MET A 42 -12.73 20.46 4.83
CA MET A 42 -13.33 20.02 6.09
C MET A 42 -13.26 21.15 7.15
N GLU A 43 -12.09 21.79 7.30
CA GLU A 43 -11.89 22.90 8.26
C GLU A 43 -12.82 24.09 7.92
N ASP A 44 -13.00 24.39 6.63
CA ASP A 44 -13.86 25.46 6.13
C ASP A 44 -15.35 25.11 6.20
N GLY A 45 -15.70 23.89 6.62
CA GLY A 45 -17.08 23.42 6.72
C GLY A 45 -17.76 23.21 5.36
N LEU A 46 -17.01 23.10 4.28
CA LEU A 46 -17.52 22.86 2.94
C LEU A 46 -17.69 21.37 2.66
N LEU A 47 -16.95 20.51 3.36
CA LEU A 47 -16.95 19.07 3.19
C LEU A 47 -17.15 18.37 4.55
N GLU A 48 -18.06 17.41 4.59
CA GLU A 48 -18.29 16.50 5.70
C GLU A 48 -17.68 15.14 5.39
N ILE A 49 -16.88 14.58 6.30
CA ILE A 49 -16.35 13.22 6.18
C ILE A 49 -17.39 12.25 6.72
N GLY A 50 -17.83 11.29 5.90
CA GLY A 50 -18.67 10.19 6.32
C GLY A 50 -17.87 9.16 7.09
N ALA A 51 -16.92 8.53 6.38
CA ALA A 51 -15.91 7.65 6.95
C ALA A 51 -14.68 7.58 6.03
N ILE A 52 -13.56 7.14 6.61
CA ILE A 52 -12.35 6.76 5.88
C ILE A 52 -12.26 5.24 5.98
N HIS A 53 -12.35 4.58 4.83
CA HIS A 53 -12.44 3.13 4.69
C HIS A 53 -11.13 2.51 4.24
N THR A 54 -11.00 1.20 4.43
CA THR A 54 -10.07 0.42 3.61
C THR A 54 -10.72 0.14 2.25
N TYR A 55 -9.94 -0.24 1.22
CA TYR A 55 -10.54 -0.58 -0.08
C TYR A 55 -11.54 -1.72 0.04
N ILE A 56 -11.19 -2.83 0.70
CA ILE A 56 -12.08 -4.01 0.81
C ILE A 56 -13.34 -3.67 1.63
N GLU A 57 -13.19 -2.90 2.70
CA GLU A 57 -14.34 -2.43 3.47
C GLU A 57 -15.28 -1.59 2.60
N LEU A 58 -14.74 -0.62 1.84
CA LEU A 58 -15.56 0.22 0.96
C LEU A 58 -16.31 -0.61 -0.08
N TYR A 59 -15.62 -1.53 -0.77
CA TYR A 59 -16.27 -2.40 -1.75
C TYR A 59 -17.38 -3.25 -1.13
N SER A 60 -17.17 -3.76 0.07
CA SER A 60 -18.21 -4.50 0.79
C SER A 60 -19.40 -3.60 1.14
N ARG A 61 -19.15 -2.38 1.58
CA ARG A 61 -20.20 -1.44 1.96
C ARG A 61 -21.01 -0.92 0.77
N LEU A 62 -20.42 -0.87 -0.44
CA LEU A 62 -21.17 -0.57 -1.66
C LEU A 62 -22.28 -1.59 -1.94
N LEU A 63 -22.14 -2.82 -1.45
CA LEU A 63 -23.13 -3.89 -1.60
C LEU A 63 -24.11 -3.97 -0.41
N ILE A 64 -23.84 -3.29 0.72
CA ILE A 64 -24.59 -3.47 1.97
C ILE A 64 -25.41 -2.21 2.32
N ASP A 65 -24.75 -1.07 2.45
CA ASP A 65 -25.38 0.15 3.01
C ASP A 65 -24.95 1.46 2.32
N LEU A 66 -23.85 1.48 1.59
CA LEU A 66 -23.42 2.61 0.78
C LEU A 66 -23.70 2.36 -0.71
N ILE A 67 -24.84 1.76 -1.03
CA ILE A 67 -25.24 1.42 -2.39
C ILE A 67 -25.38 2.70 -3.22
N PRO A 68 -24.63 2.86 -4.33
CA PRO A 68 -24.68 4.07 -5.12
C PRO A 68 -25.97 4.16 -5.95
N ASN A 69 -26.63 5.31 -5.91
CA ASN A 69 -27.77 5.58 -6.81
C ASN A 69 -27.30 5.89 -8.24
N VAL A 70 -26.12 6.45 -8.37
CA VAL A 70 -25.45 6.73 -9.65
C VAL A 70 -24.00 6.35 -9.53
N THR A 71 -23.52 5.56 -10.45
CA THR A 71 -22.10 5.23 -10.58
C THR A 71 -21.53 5.89 -11.84
N LEU A 72 -20.44 6.63 -11.66
CA LEU A 72 -19.69 7.27 -12.74
C LEU A 72 -18.32 6.62 -12.80
N VAL A 73 -17.99 5.98 -13.91
CA VAL A 73 -16.69 5.34 -14.12
C VAL A 73 -16.11 5.71 -15.48
N ALA A 74 -14.78 5.58 -15.61
CA ALA A 74 -14.09 5.70 -16.87
C ALA A 74 -13.77 4.31 -17.44
N GLY A 75 -13.99 4.14 -18.73
CA GLY A 75 -13.57 3.00 -19.54
C GLY A 75 -12.69 3.49 -20.69
N TYR A 76 -11.88 2.60 -21.29
CA TYR A 76 -11.05 2.95 -22.42
C TYR A 76 -11.89 3.05 -23.72
N ALA A 77 -12.67 2.01 -24.01
CA ALA A 77 -13.56 1.93 -25.16
C ALA A 77 -14.87 1.23 -24.81
N ALA A 78 -15.93 1.52 -25.55
CA ALA A 78 -17.17 0.76 -25.53
C ALA A 78 -17.55 0.34 -26.95
N ASP A 79 -18.30 -0.77 -27.09
CA ASP A 79 -18.94 -1.06 -28.36
C ASP A 79 -20.29 -0.34 -28.47
N ARG A 80 -20.90 -0.36 -29.66
CA ARG A 80 -22.21 0.26 -29.90
C ARG A 80 -23.36 -0.32 -29.06
N TYR A 81 -23.15 -1.47 -28.44
CA TYR A 81 -24.15 -2.13 -27.59
C TYR A 81 -24.00 -1.74 -26.12
N GLY A 82 -22.88 -1.12 -25.74
CA GLY A 82 -22.57 -0.69 -24.38
C GLY A 82 -21.67 -1.65 -23.58
N ASN A 83 -21.08 -2.68 -24.23
CA ASN A 83 -20.03 -3.46 -23.58
C ASN A 83 -18.76 -2.62 -23.47
N VAL A 84 -18.09 -2.67 -22.32
CA VAL A 84 -16.96 -1.78 -22.02
C VAL A 84 -15.67 -2.53 -21.82
N TYR A 85 -14.62 -2.03 -22.43
CA TYR A 85 -13.23 -2.33 -22.14
C TYR A 85 -12.66 -1.21 -21.26
N THR A 86 -12.20 -1.55 -20.06
CA THR A 86 -11.71 -0.57 -19.07
C THR A 86 -10.27 -0.15 -19.29
N GLY A 87 -9.58 -0.74 -20.25
CA GLY A 87 -8.17 -0.49 -20.54
C GLY A 87 -7.24 -1.60 -20.06
N PRO A 88 -5.92 -1.41 -20.15
CA PRO A 88 -4.93 -2.38 -19.67
C PRO A 88 -5.08 -2.68 -18.18
N SER A 89 -5.53 -1.69 -17.41
CA SER A 89 -5.75 -1.78 -15.96
C SER A 89 -7.24 -1.88 -15.66
N THR A 90 -7.73 -3.04 -15.25
CA THR A 90 -9.12 -3.21 -14.84
C THR A 90 -9.38 -2.54 -13.48
N GLU A 91 -8.37 -2.53 -12.60
CA GLU A 91 -8.42 -2.01 -11.24
C GLU A 91 -9.67 -2.47 -10.46
N ASP A 92 -10.44 -1.51 -9.96
CA ASP A 92 -11.65 -1.74 -9.18
C ASP A 92 -12.94 -1.36 -9.93
N THR A 93 -12.83 -0.90 -11.18
CA THR A 93 -13.97 -0.35 -11.95
C THR A 93 -15.18 -1.29 -12.01
N PRO A 94 -15.06 -2.59 -12.33
CA PRO A 94 -16.22 -3.48 -12.32
C PRO A 94 -16.86 -3.62 -10.93
N ALA A 95 -16.06 -3.63 -9.86
CA ALA A 95 -16.55 -3.72 -8.47
C ALA A 95 -17.32 -2.47 -8.02
N LEU A 96 -17.13 -1.32 -8.68
CA LEU A 96 -17.89 -0.09 -8.44
C LEU A 96 -19.19 -0.06 -9.21
N VAL A 97 -19.24 -0.68 -10.39
CA VAL A 97 -20.42 -0.71 -11.28
C VAL A 97 -21.46 -1.71 -10.78
N GLU A 98 -21.01 -2.90 -10.38
CA GLU A 98 -21.89 -4.01 -9.98
C GLU A 98 -22.94 -3.63 -8.92
N PRO A 99 -22.60 -2.94 -7.81
CA PRO A 99 -23.57 -2.58 -6.79
C PRO A 99 -24.72 -1.70 -7.30
N ALA A 100 -24.42 -0.74 -8.17
CA ALA A 100 -25.44 0.10 -8.79
C ALA A 100 -26.29 -0.67 -9.79
N ALA A 101 -25.65 -1.45 -10.66
CA ALA A 101 -26.32 -2.22 -11.71
C ALA A 101 -27.33 -3.24 -11.14
N PHE A 102 -27.04 -3.84 -9.97
CA PHE A 102 -27.92 -4.83 -9.32
C PHE A 102 -28.88 -4.23 -8.28
N SER A 103 -28.92 -2.90 -8.12
CA SER A 103 -29.75 -2.23 -7.12
C SER A 103 -30.57 -1.07 -7.71
N ASP A 104 -31.00 -1.18 -8.97
CA ASP A 104 -31.75 -0.16 -9.70
C ASP A 104 -31.08 1.23 -9.73
N GLY A 105 -29.73 1.27 -9.62
CA GLY A 105 -28.94 2.46 -9.77
C GLY A 105 -28.66 2.77 -11.24
N ILE A 106 -28.17 3.97 -11.52
CA ILE A 106 -27.79 4.41 -12.86
C ILE A 106 -26.27 4.27 -13.04
N VAL A 107 -25.87 3.59 -14.10
CA VAL A 107 -24.45 3.41 -14.47
C VAL A 107 -24.12 4.22 -15.70
N ILE A 108 -23.21 5.19 -15.54
CA ILE A 108 -22.72 6.04 -16.61
C ILE A 108 -21.22 5.77 -16.81
N VAL A 109 -20.85 5.35 -17.99
CA VAL A 109 -19.46 5.07 -18.35
C VAL A 109 -18.96 6.11 -19.35
N GLN A 110 -17.93 6.84 -18.97
CA GLN A 110 -17.22 7.72 -19.89
C GLN A 110 -16.10 6.93 -20.57
N VAL A 111 -16.03 6.96 -21.91
CA VAL A 111 -15.03 6.26 -22.71
C VAL A 111 -14.27 7.22 -23.64
N ASN A 112 -13.08 6.81 -24.09
CA ASN A 112 -12.32 7.59 -25.08
C ASN A 112 -12.88 7.42 -26.50
N GLU A 113 -13.45 6.24 -26.79
CA GLU A 113 -13.99 5.92 -28.10
C GLU A 113 -15.13 4.88 -28.01
N VAL A 114 -15.96 4.86 -29.07
CA VAL A 114 -16.95 3.80 -29.29
C VAL A 114 -16.60 3.07 -30.59
N VAL A 115 -16.48 1.74 -30.50
CA VAL A 115 -16.22 0.86 -31.64
C VAL A 115 -17.52 0.23 -32.16
N GLU A 116 -17.50 -0.30 -33.40
CA GLU A 116 -18.70 -0.79 -34.07
C GLU A 116 -19.17 -2.15 -33.52
N ASP A 117 -18.23 -3.04 -33.19
CA ASP A 117 -18.59 -4.41 -32.78
C ASP A 117 -17.84 -4.81 -31.51
N THR A 118 -18.41 -5.76 -30.77
CA THR A 118 -17.77 -6.33 -29.58
C THR A 118 -16.46 -7.02 -29.91
N ALA A 119 -16.32 -7.55 -31.14
CA ALA A 119 -15.08 -8.18 -31.61
C ALA A 119 -13.91 -7.18 -31.81
N ASP A 120 -14.22 -5.88 -31.88
CA ASP A 120 -13.21 -4.82 -31.98
C ASP A 120 -12.65 -4.42 -30.60
N LEU A 121 -13.29 -4.86 -29.50
CA LEU A 121 -12.77 -4.68 -28.16
C LEU A 121 -11.72 -5.76 -27.83
N PRO A 122 -10.62 -5.43 -27.15
CA PRO A 122 -9.65 -6.42 -26.69
C PRO A 122 -10.29 -7.49 -25.77
N ARG A 123 -11.28 -7.08 -24.96
CA ARG A 123 -12.11 -7.90 -24.10
C ARG A 123 -13.29 -7.08 -23.57
N VAL A 124 -14.25 -7.74 -22.92
CA VAL A 124 -15.34 -7.08 -22.21
C VAL A 124 -15.08 -7.19 -20.70
N ASP A 125 -14.87 -6.06 -20.04
CA ASP A 125 -14.71 -5.98 -18.59
C ASP A 125 -16.03 -5.67 -17.89
N ILE A 126 -16.90 -4.86 -18.50
CA ILE A 126 -18.23 -4.52 -18.02
C ILE A 126 -19.25 -4.85 -19.13
N PRO A 127 -20.20 -5.77 -18.87
CA PRO A 127 -21.20 -6.11 -19.87
C PRO A 127 -22.20 -4.99 -20.09
N ALA A 128 -22.71 -4.86 -21.30
CA ALA A 128 -23.71 -3.86 -21.69
C ALA A 128 -24.97 -3.86 -20.78
N SER A 129 -25.34 -5.02 -20.25
CA SER A 129 -26.50 -5.15 -19.34
C SER A 129 -26.32 -4.44 -17.98
N TRP A 130 -25.13 -3.97 -17.66
CA TRP A 130 -24.81 -3.21 -16.45
C TRP A 130 -24.66 -1.71 -16.70
N VAL A 131 -24.79 -1.26 -17.94
CA VAL A 131 -24.51 0.12 -18.35
C VAL A 131 -25.79 0.77 -18.88
N ASP A 132 -26.17 1.90 -18.32
CA ASP A 132 -27.31 2.69 -18.79
C ASP A 132 -26.89 3.73 -19.84
N PHE A 133 -25.75 4.35 -19.65
CA PHE A 133 -25.25 5.39 -20.54
C PHE A 133 -23.75 5.24 -20.83
N VAL A 134 -23.39 5.37 -22.11
CA VAL A 134 -22.02 5.53 -22.56
C VAL A 134 -21.85 6.97 -23.05
N VAL A 135 -20.83 7.66 -22.56
CA VAL A 135 -20.49 9.04 -22.92
C VAL A 135 -19.07 9.06 -23.49
N VAL A 136 -18.90 9.57 -24.68
CA VAL A 136 -17.57 9.77 -25.27
C VAL A 136 -16.93 11.01 -24.67
N ALA A 137 -15.70 10.91 -24.18
CA ALA A 137 -14.96 12.02 -23.62
C ALA A 137 -14.53 13.00 -24.70
N ASP A 138 -14.64 14.30 -24.45
CA ASP A 138 -14.09 15.33 -25.34
C ASP A 138 -12.56 15.27 -25.40
N GLN A 139 -11.93 14.84 -24.32
CA GLN A 139 -10.49 14.61 -24.21
C GLN A 139 -10.27 13.21 -23.62
N PRO A 140 -9.35 12.41 -24.18
CA PRO A 140 -9.04 11.11 -23.58
C PRO A 140 -8.61 11.25 -22.12
N PHE A 141 -9.12 10.38 -21.27
CA PHE A 141 -8.63 10.32 -19.89
C PHE A 141 -7.21 9.75 -19.85
N TYR A 142 -6.48 10.12 -18.84
CA TYR A 142 -5.13 9.62 -18.59
C TYR A 142 -4.95 9.27 -17.11
N ILE A 143 -3.99 8.38 -16.85
CA ILE A 143 -3.58 7.98 -15.51
C ILE A 143 -2.39 8.84 -15.09
N GLU A 144 -2.43 9.40 -13.88
CA GLU A 144 -1.29 10.13 -13.33
C GLU A 144 -0.19 9.16 -12.87
N PRO A 145 1.09 9.45 -13.15
CA PRO A 145 2.18 8.58 -12.71
C PRO A 145 2.35 8.63 -11.19
N LEU A 146 2.74 7.50 -10.59
CA LEU A 146 3.07 7.44 -9.17
C LEU A 146 4.22 8.40 -8.84
N PHE A 147 4.07 9.16 -7.75
CA PHE A 147 5.09 10.12 -7.29
C PHE A 147 6.41 9.42 -6.88
N THR A 148 6.37 8.13 -6.52
CA THR A 148 7.54 7.35 -6.07
C THR A 148 8.32 6.68 -7.19
N ARG A 149 7.97 6.93 -8.47
CA ARG A 149 8.63 6.32 -9.63
C ARG A 149 10.07 6.78 -9.87
N ASP A 150 10.45 7.92 -9.33
CA ASP A 150 11.75 8.53 -9.62
C ASP A 150 12.82 8.15 -8.58
N PRO A 151 13.77 7.26 -8.91
CA PRO A 151 14.83 6.85 -7.98
C PRO A 151 15.74 8.00 -7.53
N ARG A 152 15.74 9.16 -8.22
CA ARG A 152 16.55 10.32 -7.81
C ARG A 152 16.17 10.84 -6.44
N LEU A 153 14.92 10.63 -6.02
CA LEU A 153 14.39 11.07 -4.74
C LEU A 153 14.69 10.10 -3.57
N ILE A 154 15.25 8.93 -3.85
CA ILE A 154 15.69 7.98 -2.81
C ILE A 154 16.96 8.50 -2.15
N THR A 155 16.91 8.66 -0.84
CA THR A 155 18.00 9.16 -0.01
C THR A 155 18.89 8.04 0.56
N PRO A 156 20.10 8.34 1.07
CA PRO A 156 20.89 7.37 1.82
C PRO A 156 20.17 6.79 3.05
N VAL A 157 19.25 7.54 3.66
CA VAL A 157 18.44 7.05 4.80
C VAL A 157 17.50 5.93 4.33
N HIS A 158 16.82 6.10 3.19
CA HIS A 158 16.00 5.04 2.60
C HIS A 158 16.84 3.79 2.29
N VAL A 159 18.07 3.96 1.77
CA VAL A 159 18.99 2.85 1.50
C VAL A 159 19.41 2.14 2.80
N LEU A 160 19.73 2.89 3.87
CA LEU A 160 20.07 2.32 5.18
C LEU A 160 18.92 1.45 5.72
N MET A 161 17.72 1.99 5.72
CA MET A 161 16.53 1.26 6.17
C MET A 161 16.26 0.03 5.30
N ALA A 162 16.45 0.13 3.98
CA ALA A 162 16.31 -1.00 3.07
C ALA A 162 17.35 -2.10 3.34
N MET A 163 18.62 -1.75 3.61
CA MET A 163 19.65 -2.72 4.02
C MET A 163 19.28 -3.44 5.32
N MET A 164 18.76 -2.69 6.31
CA MET A 164 18.28 -3.26 7.57
C MET A 164 17.07 -4.17 7.36
N ALA A 165 16.11 -3.76 6.53
CA ALA A 165 14.94 -4.57 6.19
C ALA A 165 15.38 -5.92 5.60
N ILE A 166 16.22 -5.91 4.56
CA ILE A 166 16.69 -7.12 3.89
C ILE A 166 17.39 -8.06 4.88
N LYS A 167 18.31 -7.53 5.70
CA LYS A 167 19.15 -8.36 6.58
C LYS A 167 18.43 -8.75 7.88
N GLY A 168 17.76 -7.78 8.51
CA GLY A 168 17.14 -7.93 9.84
C GLY A 168 15.73 -8.49 9.81
N ILE A 169 15.04 -8.49 8.66
CA ILE A 169 13.66 -8.98 8.55
C ILE A 169 13.53 -10.03 7.45
N TYR A 170 13.77 -9.68 6.18
CA TYR A 170 13.54 -10.60 5.05
C TYR A 170 14.37 -11.88 5.13
N ALA A 171 15.70 -11.73 5.29
CA ALA A 171 16.61 -12.87 5.40
C ALA A 171 16.39 -13.65 6.70
N LYS A 172 16.14 -12.91 7.80
CA LYS A 172 15.92 -13.51 9.12
C LYS A 172 14.71 -14.44 9.17
N HIS A 173 13.62 -14.08 8.47
CA HIS A 173 12.38 -14.83 8.44
C HIS A 173 12.17 -15.63 7.15
N GLY A 174 13.11 -15.61 6.21
CA GLY A 174 13.00 -16.31 4.93
C GLY A 174 11.80 -15.89 4.09
N VAL A 175 11.46 -14.59 4.09
CA VAL A 175 10.24 -14.05 3.46
C VAL A 175 10.23 -14.34 1.98
N GLN A 176 9.31 -15.21 1.52
CA GLN A 176 9.15 -15.59 0.12
C GLN A 176 8.12 -14.74 -0.60
N SER A 177 7.01 -14.44 0.06
CA SER A 177 5.90 -13.68 -0.50
C SER A 177 5.65 -12.39 0.27
N LEU A 178 5.37 -11.30 -0.46
CA LEU A 178 5.31 -9.98 0.15
C LEU A 178 4.31 -9.04 -0.52
N ASN A 179 3.90 -8.04 0.24
CA ASN A 179 3.32 -6.81 -0.26
C ASN A 179 4.17 -5.62 0.19
N HIS A 180 4.56 -4.78 -0.75
CA HIS A 180 5.17 -3.48 -0.51
C HIS A 180 4.11 -2.38 -0.59
N GLY A 181 3.97 -1.60 0.45
CA GLY A 181 3.26 -0.32 0.38
C GLY A 181 3.98 0.65 -0.55
N ILE A 182 3.26 1.54 -1.21
CA ILE A 182 3.84 2.58 -2.08
C ILE A 182 4.65 3.54 -1.21
N GLY A 183 5.90 3.79 -1.58
CA GLY A 183 6.80 4.73 -0.89
C GLY A 183 8.25 4.60 -1.32
N PHE A 184 9.06 5.63 -1.06
CA PHE A 184 10.50 5.59 -1.36
C PHE A 184 11.25 4.54 -0.53
N ASN A 185 10.77 4.24 0.68
CA ASN A 185 11.33 3.22 1.55
C ASN A 185 11.30 1.83 0.89
N THR A 186 10.14 1.43 0.38
CA THR A 186 9.96 0.13 -0.28
C THR A 186 10.59 0.12 -1.67
N ALA A 187 10.51 1.22 -2.42
CA ALA A 187 11.23 1.38 -3.68
C ALA A 187 12.75 1.19 -3.51
N ALA A 188 13.33 1.68 -2.41
CA ALA A 188 14.74 1.46 -2.12
C ALA A 188 15.04 -0.04 -1.89
N ILE A 189 14.16 -0.78 -1.19
CA ILE A 189 14.32 -2.24 -1.02
C ILE A 189 14.38 -2.93 -2.37
N GLU A 190 13.41 -2.65 -3.25
CA GLU A 190 13.34 -3.25 -4.58
C GLU A 190 14.60 -3.01 -5.40
N LEU A 191 15.09 -1.76 -5.37
CA LEU A 191 16.27 -1.36 -6.14
C LEU A 191 17.61 -1.86 -5.59
N ILE A 192 17.69 -2.27 -4.32
CA ILE A 192 18.92 -2.86 -3.78
C ILE A 192 18.92 -4.40 -3.72
N LEU A 193 17.82 -5.06 -4.05
CA LEU A 193 17.80 -6.51 -4.20
C LEU A 193 18.83 -7.00 -5.21
N PRO A 194 18.92 -6.42 -6.45
CA PRO A 194 19.88 -6.86 -7.46
C PRO A 194 21.35 -6.56 -7.12
N THR A 195 21.61 -5.78 -6.12
CA THR A 195 22.95 -5.35 -5.72
C THR A 195 23.31 -5.87 -4.33
N TYR A 196 22.82 -5.22 -3.29
CA TYR A 196 23.11 -5.60 -1.91
C TYR A 196 22.58 -7.00 -1.57
N GLY A 197 21.36 -7.33 -2.02
CA GLY A 197 20.78 -8.66 -1.84
C GLY A 197 21.63 -9.77 -2.50
N GLU A 198 22.13 -9.52 -3.72
CA GLU A 198 23.05 -10.43 -4.43
C GLU A 198 24.36 -10.60 -3.66
N GLN A 199 24.96 -9.51 -3.16
CA GLN A 199 26.18 -9.57 -2.34
C GLN A 199 26.01 -10.43 -1.07
N LEU A 200 24.80 -10.47 -0.52
CA LEU A 200 24.46 -11.32 0.63
C LEU A 200 24.10 -12.77 0.23
N GLY A 201 24.08 -13.10 -1.05
CA GLY A 201 23.71 -14.44 -1.54
C GLY A 201 22.26 -14.84 -1.27
N LEU A 202 21.33 -13.87 -1.29
CA LEU A 202 19.93 -14.05 -0.91
C LEU A 202 18.99 -14.34 -2.10
N LYS A 203 19.46 -14.21 -3.33
CA LYS A 203 18.66 -14.50 -4.53
C LYS A 203 18.14 -15.94 -4.51
N GLY A 204 16.88 -16.11 -4.82
CA GLY A 204 16.17 -17.40 -4.76
C GLY A 204 15.83 -17.88 -3.34
N LYS A 205 16.20 -17.12 -2.31
CA LYS A 205 15.91 -17.44 -0.90
C LYS A 205 14.84 -16.54 -0.28
N ILE A 206 14.65 -15.34 -0.83
CA ILE A 206 13.66 -14.35 -0.36
C ILE A 206 13.02 -13.65 -1.55
N CYS A 207 11.90 -12.96 -1.34
CA CYS A 207 11.27 -12.01 -2.27
C CYS A 207 10.90 -12.57 -3.64
N GLN A 208 10.40 -13.81 -3.72
CA GLN A 208 10.11 -14.45 -4.99
C GLN A 208 8.69 -14.18 -5.52
N HIS A 209 7.72 -13.89 -4.63
CA HIS A 209 6.30 -13.75 -4.98
C HIS A 209 5.72 -12.46 -4.42
N TRP A 210 5.19 -11.62 -5.29
CA TRP A 210 4.75 -10.27 -4.90
C TRP A 210 3.25 -10.07 -5.19
N ALA A 211 2.56 -9.41 -4.27
CA ALA A 211 1.19 -8.93 -4.46
C ALA A 211 1.14 -7.45 -4.11
N LEU A 212 1.18 -6.57 -5.11
CA LEU A 212 1.36 -5.12 -4.90
C LEU A 212 0.93 -4.30 -6.12
N ASN A 213 0.92 -2.98 -5.95
CA ASN A 213 0.80 -2.06 -7.08
C ASN A 213 2.01 -2.21 -8.00
N PRO A 214 1.82 -2.34 -9.30
CA PRO A 214 2.94 -2.38 -10.24
C PRO A 214 3.54 -0.98 -10.33
N HIS A 215 4.82 -0.86 -10.04
CA HIS A 215 5.58 0.39 -10.18
C HIS A 215 6.98 0.13 -10.74
N PRO A 216 7.56 1.12 -11.43
CA PRO A 216 8.74 0.86 -12.26
C PRO A 216 10.00 0.51 -11.47
N THR A 217 10.07 0.82 -10.17
CA THR A 217 11.23 0.48 -9.32
C THR A 217 11.41 -1.03 -9.12
N MET A 218 10.38 -1.83 -9.42
CA MET A 218 10.47 -3.30 -9.41
C MET A 218 11.20 -3.89 -10.63
N ILE A 219 11.30 -3.15 -11.74
CA ILE A 219 11.86 -3.64 -13.00
C ILE A 219 13.26 -4.26 -12.82
N PRO A 220 14.24 -3.62 -12.16
CA PRO A 220 15.55 -4.23 -11.97
C PRO A 220 15.52 -5.56 -11.22
N ALA A 221 14.63 -5.72 -10.23
CA ALA A 221 14.49 -6.98 -9.50
C ALA A 221 13.88 -8.08 -10.38
N ILE A 222 12.95 -7.74 -11.26
CA ILE A 222 12.36 -8.68 -12.24
C ILE A 222 13.44 -9.11 -13.25
N GLU A 223 14.08 -8.15 -13.92
CA GLU A 223 15.07 -8.43 -14.97
C GLU A 223 16.29 -9.18 -14.46
N SER A 224 16.66 -8.96 -13.20
CA SER A 224 17.73 -9.74 -12.57
C SER A 224 17.28 -11.12 -12.04
N GLY A 225 16.01 -11.49 -12.23
CA GLY A 225 15.49 -12.81 -11.88
C GLY A 225 15.26 -13.05 -10.39
N TRP A 226 14.99 -12.02 -9.62
CA TRP A 226 14.59 -12.14 -8.21
C TRP A 226 13.15 -12.58 -8.07
N VAL A 227 12.27 -12.07 -8.96
CA VAL A 227 10.83 -12.21 -8.86
C VAL A 227 10.34 -13.29 -9.80
N LYS A 228 9.57 -14.24 -9.29
CA LYS A 228 8.98 -15.35 -10.04
C LYS A 228 7.52 -15.12 -10.40
N SER A 229 6.79 -14.37 -9.57
CA SER A 229 5.39 -14.06 -9.85
C SER A 229 4.96 -12.74 -9.21
N ILE A 230 4.12 -12.02 -9.93
CA ILE A 230 3.50 -10.77 -9.46
C ILE A 230 1.99 -10.86 -9.67
N HIS A 231 1.25 -10.62 -8.58
CA HIS A 231 -0.18 -10.44 -8.57
C HIS A 231 -0.46 -8.95 -8.34
N CYS A 232 -0.95 -8.26 -9.35
CA CYS A 232 -1.22 -6.82 -9.29
C CYS A 232 -2.57 -6.45 -9.91
N PHE A 233 -3.04 -5.24 -9.70
CA PHE A 233 -4.32 -4.75 -10.23
C PHE A 233 -4.10 -3.79 -11.40
N GLY A 234 -3.44 -4.16 -12.39
CA GLY A 234 -3.17 -3.30 -13.55
C GLY A 234 -1.70 -2.88 -13.62
N ALA A 235 -1.42 -1.80 -14.32
CA ALA A 235 -0.10 -1.26 -14.49
C ALA A 235 -0.07 0.23 -14.12
N GLU A 236 1.07 0.70 -13.65
CA GLU A 236 1.37 2.13 -13.59
C GLU A 236 1.48 2.69 -15.01
N MET A 237 1.20 3.97 -15.17
CA MET A 237 1.39 4.67 -16.45
C MET A 237 2.80 4.44 -16.99
N GLY A 238 2.88 4.00 -18.23
CA GLY A 238 4.11 3.66 -18.94
C GLY A 238 4.62 2.23 -18.71
N MET A 239 3.94 1.44 -17.84
CA MET A 239 4.30 0.04 -17.61
C MET A 239 3.50 -0.96 -18.44
N GLU A 240 2.51 -0.52 -19.19
CA GLU A 240 1.57 -1.39 -19.91
C GLU A 240 2.31 -2.35 -20.85
N ASN A 241 3.23 -1.81 -21.67
CA ASN A 241 4.03 -2.60 -22.60
C ASN A 241 4.97 -3.56 -21.87
N TYR A 242 5.58 -3.12 -20.78
CA TYR A 242 6.45 -3.96 -19.95
C TYR A 242 5.69 -5.12 -19.32
N VAL A 243 4.54 -4.86 -18.71
CA VAL A 243 3.68 -5.90 -18.12
C VAL A 243 3.22 -6.90 -19.17
N ALA A 244 2.76 -6.42 -20.32
CA ALA A 244 2.31 -7.26 -21.42
C ALA A 244 3.43 -8.17 -21.99
N ALA A 245 4.66 -7.69 -21.99
CA ALA A 245 5.84 -8.45 -22.46
C ALA A 245 6.35 -9.50 -21.44
N ARG A 246 5.86 -9.49 -20.20
CA ARG A 246 6.34 -10.36 -19.12
C ARG A 246 5.24 -11.27 -18.53
N PRO A 247 4.52 -12.05 -19.36
CA PRO A 247 3.50 -13.02 -18.87
C PRO A 247 4.12 -14.18 -18.05
N ASP A 248 5.43 -14.32 -18.10
CA ASP A 248 6.20 -15.27 -17.29
C ASP A 248 6.25 -14.86 -15.80
N VAL A 249 6.06 -13.57 -15.51
CA VAL A 249 6.13 -13.00 -14.15
C VAL A 249 4.78 -12.45 -13.70
N PHE A 250 4.09 -11.67 -14.55
CA PHE A 250 2.81 -11.08 -14.21
C PHE A 250 1.66 -12.07 -14.42
N PHE A 251 0.80 -12.21 -13.41
CA PHE A 251 -0.37 -13.08 -13.49
C PHE A 251 -1.39 -12.51 -14.48
N THR A 252 -1.44 -13.08 -15.68
CA THR A 252 -2.34 -12.67 -16.76
C THR A 252 -3.31 -13.77 -17.15
N GLY A 253 -4.50 -13.39 -17.65
CA GLY A 253 -5.45 -14.28 -18.25
C GLY A 253 -5.08 -14.65 -19.69
N ARG A 254 -5.80 -15.62 -20.28
CA ARG A 254 -5.64 -16.01 -21.68
C ARG A 254 -5.98 -14.91 -22.67
N ASP A 255 -6.80 -13.96 -22.24
CA ASP A 255 -7.22 -12.76 -22.98
C ASP A 255 -6.25 -11.58 -22.80
N GLY A 256 -5.09 -11.80 -22.17
CA GLY A 256 -4.10 -10.76 -21.89
C GLY A 256 -4.48 -9.84 -20.71
N SER A 257 -5.64 -10.03 -20.07
CA SER A 257 -6.02 -9.22 -18.92
C SER A 257 -5.14 -9.55 -17.72
N LEU A 258 -4.83 -8.55 -16.91
CA LEU A 258 -4.40 -8.77 -15.55
C LEU A 258 -5.61 -9.28 -14.76
N ARG A 259 -5.64 -10.59 -14.47
CA ARG A 259 -6.76 -11.24 -13.77
C ARG A 259 -7.00 -10.72 -12.37
N SER A 260 -5.99 -10.11 -11.78
CA SER A 260 -6.10 -9.44 -10.51
C SER A 260 -6.59 -8.00 -10.71
N ASN A 261 -7.67 -7.68 -10.06
CA ASN A 261 -8.06 -6.30 -9.80
C ASN A 261 -7.60 -5.88 -8.40
N ARG A 262 -7.86 -4.63 -8.02
CA ARG A 262 -7.46 -4.11 -6.72
C ARG A 262 -8.01 -4.96 -5.57
N MET A 263 -9.26 -5.40 -5.63
CA MET A 263 -9.88 -6.25 -4.61
C MET A 263 -9.13 -7.59 -4.46
N MET A 264 -8.83 -8.27 -5.55
CA MET A 264 -8.11 -9.54 -5.54
C MET A 264 -6.68 -9.38 -5.04
N CYS A 265 -5.98 -8.31 -5.45
CA CYS A 265 -4.64 -8.00 -4.96
C CYS A 265 -4.63 -7.74 -3.45
N GLN A 266 -5.63 -7.02 -2.93
CA GLN A 266 -5.81 -6.78 -1.50
C GLN A 266 -6.06 -8.08 -0.72
N LEU A 267 -6.93 -8.95 -1.23
CA LEU A 267 -7.19 -10.26 -0.64
C LEU A 267 -5.94 -11.15 -0.64
N ALA A 268 -5.19 -11.18 -1.74
CA ALA A 268 -3.90 -11.88 -1.80
C ALA A 268 -2.92 -11.31 -0.77
N GLY A 269 -2.81 -9.99 -0.67
CA GLY A 269 -1.97 -9.32 0.34
C GLY A 269 -2.38 -9.63 1.78
N GLN A 270 -3.68 -9.80 2.03
CA GLN A 270 -4.20 -10.13 3.36
C GLN A 270 -3.98 -11.59 3.74
N TYR A 271 -4.23 -12.53 2.83
CA TYR A 271 -4.33 -13.95 3.16
C TYR A 271 -3.18 -14.82 2.64
N ALA A 272 -2.46 -14.41 1.61
CA ALA A 272 -1.51 -15.27 0.91
C ALA A 272 -0.04 -14.85 1.02
N VAL A 273 0.27 -13.62 1.47
CA VAL A 273 1.67 -13.19 1.60
C VAL A 273 2.21 -13.38 3.02
N ASP A 274 3.52 -13.65 3.11
CA ASP A 274 4.24 -13.76 4.38
C ASP A 274 4.33 -12.43 5.10
N MET A 275 4.46 -11.34 4.35
CA MET A 275 4.80 -10.05 4.91
C MET A 275 4.12 -8.90 4.17
N PHE A 276 3.63 -7.95 4.94
CA PHE A 276 3.35 -6.57 4.51
C PHE A 276 4.39 -5.63 5.10
N ILE A 277 4.90 -4.71 4.30
CA ILE A 277 5.72 -3.59 4.75
C ILE A 277 5.20 -2.29 4.15
N GLY A 278 5.02 -1.28 4.98
CA GLY A 278 4.50 0.00 4.55
C GLY A 278 4.91 1.15 5.47
N ALA A 279 4.66 2.36 5.00
CA ALA A 279 4.91 3.60 5.73
C ALA A 279 3.61 4.21 6.28
N THR A 280 3.74 5.15 7.19
CA THR A 280 2.66 5.91 7.79
C THR A 280 3.11 7.34 8.09
N LEU A 281 2.17 8.21 8.48
CA LEU A 281 2.49 9.59 8.87
C LEU A 281 2.72 9.75 10.38
N GLN A 282 2.01 8.99 11.21
CA GLN A 282 2.17 9.05 12.67
C GLN A 282 2.11 7.65 13.28
N ILE A 283 2.88 7.44 14.32
CA ILE A 283 2.89 6.26 15.18
C ILE A 283 2.90 6.74 16.64
N ASP A 284 2.05 6.17 17.50
CA ASP A 284 2.08 6.45 18.93
C ASP A 284 3.01 5.51 19.72
N GLY A 285 3.15 5.75 21.03
CA GLY A 285 4.00 4.94 21.90
C GLY A 285 3.58 3.47 22.03
N GLN A 286 2.37 3.10 21.61
CA GLN A 286 1.85 1.73 21.64
C GLN A 286 1.99 1.03 20.27
N GLY A 287 2.40 1.78 19.23
CA GLY A 287 2.58 1.27 17.88
C GLY A 287 1.35 1.36 16.99
N HIS A 288 0.28 2.04 17.44
CA HIS A 288 -0.83 2.38 16.55
C HIS A 288 -0.38 3.41 15.53
N SER A 289 -0.84 3.28 14.29
CA SER A 289 -0.42 4.17 13.22
C SER A 289 -1.60 4.76 12.44
N SER A 290 -1.38 5.93 11.85
CA SER A 290 -2.36 6.56 10.97
C SER A 290 -1.71 7.45 9.91
N THR A 291 -2.30 7.47 8.73
CA THR A 291 -2.04 8.42 7.64
C THR A 291 -3.02 9.60 7.64
N VAL A 292 -3.86 9.69 8.66
CA VAL A 292 -4.77 10.81 8.88
C VAL A 292 -4.22 11.68 10.00
N THR A 293 -3.90 12.92 9.68
CA THR A 293 -3.36 13.92 10.60
C THR A 293 -4.21 15.19 10.55
N ARG A 294 -3.99 16.09 11.51
CA ARG A 294 -4.61 17.43 11.47
C ARG A 294 -4.21 18.14 10.17
N GLY A 295 -5.19 18.56 9.40
CA GLY A 295 -5.01 19.25 8.12
C GLY A 295 -4.55 18.39 6.95
N ARG A 296 -4.37 17.05 7.13
CA ARG A 296 -4.05 16.13 6.03
C ARG A 296 -4.80 14.80 6.19
N LEU A 297 -5.78 14.55 5.34
CA LEU A 297 -6.58 13.34 5.35
C LEU A 297 -6.20 12.45 4.16
N ALA A 298 -5.11 11.70 4.31
CA ALA A 298 -4.60 10.87 3.21
C ALA A 298 -5.40 9.58 3.00
N GLY A 299 -6.08 9.11 4.04
CA GLY A 299 -6.77 7.82 4.00
C GLY A 299 -5.79 6.64 4.07
N PHE A 300 -6.29 5.41 3.91
CA PHE A 300 -5.52 4.20 4.16
C PHE A 300 -5.18 3.42 2.90
N GLY A 301 -6.06 3.48 1.89
CA GLY A 301 -5.99 2.54 0.79
C GLY A 301 -6.13 1.08 1.28
N GLY A 302 -5.18 0.24 0.92
CA GLY A 302 -5.16 -1.16 1.29
C GLY A 302 -4.35 -1.51 2.55
N ALA A 303 -3.65 -0.55 3.13
CA ALA A 303 -2.72 -0.82 4.21
C ALA A 303 -3.35 -1.53 5.43
N PRO A 304 -4.55 -1.19 5.93
CA PRO A 304 -5.16 -1.92 7.03
C PRO A 304 -5.46 -3.38 6.70
N ASN A 305 -5.90 -3.67 5.47
CA ASN A 305 -6.16 -5.06 5.07
C ASN A 305 -4.88 -5.88 5.03
N MET A 306 -3.83 -5.31 4.47
CA MET A 306 -2.53 -5.97 4.34
C MET A 306 -1.76 -6.02 5.66
N GLY A 307 -1.92 -5.01 6.51
CA GLY A 307 -1.31 -4.88 7.83
C GLY A 307 -2.11 -5.48 8.98
N HIS A 308 -3.14 -6.27 8.69
CA HIS A 308 -3.93 -7.00 9.67
C HIS A 308 -3.60 -8.48 9.68
N ASN A 309 -3.66 -9.11 10.85
CA ASN A 309 -3.52 -10.55 11.00
C ASN A 309 -4.90 -11.20 11.23
N PRO A 310 -5.57 -11.67 10.17
CA PRO A 310 -6.92 -12.20 10.31
C PRO A 310 -6.93 -13.50 11.14
N GLY A 311 -7.70 -13.52 12.22
CA GLY A 311 -7.82 -14.63 13.14
C GLY A 311 -8.40 -15.93 12.56
N GLY A 312 -8.83 -15.92 11.32
CA GLY A 312 -9.37 -17.08 10.60
C GLY A 312 -8.36 -17.84 9.72
N ARG A 313 -7.11 -17.48 9.74
CA ARG A 313 -6.08 -17.98 8.82
C ARG A 313 -5.82 -19.48 9.00
N ARG A 314 -5.83 -20.24 7.90
CA ARG A 314 -5.68 -21.71 7.90
C ARG A 314 -4.38 -22.18 7.25
N HIS A 315 -3.69 -21.31 6.53
CA HIS A 315 -2.41 -21.60 5.87
C HIS A 315 -1.32 -20.73 6.47
N SER A 316 -0.15 -21.31 6.63
CA SER A 316 1.02 -20.61 7.15
C SER A 316 2.21 -20.88 6.25
N SER A 317 2.95 -19.84 5.89
CA SER A 317 4.28 -19.97 5.30
C SER A 317 5.32 -20.19 6.40
N ASP A 318 6.55 -20.48 6.00
CA ASP A 318 7.65 -20.67 6.93
C ASP A 318 7.85 -19.44 7.82
N ALA A 319 7.76 -18.22 7.26
CA ALA A 319 7.86 -16.99 8.03
C ALA A 319 6.81 -16.88 9.15
N TRP A 320 5.61 -17.42 8.92
CA TRP A 320 4.55 -17.41 9.93
C TRP A 320 4.73 -18.48 11.00
N LEU A 321 5.21 -19.65 10.59
CA LEU A 321 5.50 -20.74 11.52
C LEU A 321 6.67 -20.38 12.43
N ASP A 322 7.72 -19.76 11.89
CA ASP A 322 8.85 -19.28 12.68
C ASP A 322 8.42 -18.23 13.71
N LEU A 323 7.56 -17.30 13.30
CA LEU A 323 7.05 -16.28 14.21
C LEU A 323 6.19 -16.89 15.34
N LEU A 324 5.41 -17.91 15.02
CA LEU A 324 4.59 -18.63 15.99
C LEU A 324 5.47 -19.42 16.98
N GLN A 325 6.46 -20.15 16.50
CA GLN A 325 7.37 -20.94 17.33
C GLN A 325 8.16 -20.11 18.34
N GLN A 326 8.43 -18.85 18.02
CA GLN A 326 9.13 -17.94 18.92
C GLN A 326 8.27 -17.46 20.10
N GLN A 327 6.95 -17.62 20.03
CA GLN A 327 5.98 -17.10 21.02
C GLN A 327 5.16 -18.19 21.74
N ALA A 328 5.09 -19.40 21.17
CA ALA A 328 4.19 -20.44 21.65
C ALA A 328 4.92 -21.49 22.52
N THR A 329 4.17 -22.08 23.46
CA THR A 329 4.59 -23.33 24.10
C THR A 329 4.51 -24.50 23.09
N PRO A 330 5.25 -25.61 23.30
CA PRO A 330 5.19 -26.77 22.40
C PRO A 330 3.77 -27.31 22.19
N GLU A 331 2.90 -27.22 23.18
CA GLU A 331 1.51 -27.67 23.11
C GLU A 331 0.64 -26.73 22.24
N GLN A 332 0.95 -25.44 22.21
CA GLN A 332 0.22 -24.43 21.45
C GLN A 332 0.54 -24.45 19.96
N THR A 333 1.75 -24.88 19.57
CA THR A 333 2.23 -24.85 18.18
C THR A 333 1.37 -25.60 17.20
N LEU A 334 0.67 -26.67 17.62
CA LEU A 334 -0.20 -27.46 16.75
C LEU A 334 -1.62 -26.86 16.60
N LEU A 335 -2.04 -26.04 17.53
CA LEU A 335 -3.40 -25.51 17.61
C LEU A 335 -3.49 -24.05 17.21
N GLU A 336 -2.40 -23.30 17.36
CA GLU A 336 -2.36 -21.88 17.04
C GLU A 336 -2.00 -21.65 15.57
N ARG A 337 -2.51 -20.55 15.05
CA ARG A 337 -2.31 -20.13 13.64
C ARG A 337 -1.13 -19.20 13.56
N GLY A 338 -0.30 -19.36 12.54
CA GLY A 338 0.82 -18.47 12.27
C GLY A 338 0.39 -17.03 12.04
N LYS A 339 1.26 -16.09 12.34
CA LYS A 339 1.06 -14.66 12.11
C LYS A 339 1.75 -14.23 10.82
N LYS A 340 1.13 -13.30 10.10
CA LYS A 340 1.78 -12.56 9.05
C LYS A 340 2.75 -11.55 9.65
N LEU A 341 3.87 -11.31 8.99
CA LEU A 341 4.76 -10.20 9.31
C LEU A 341 4.13 -8.88 8.87
N VAL A 342 4.01 -7.94 9.79
CA VAL A 342 3.50 -6.59 9.56
C VAL A 342 4.57 -5.61 9.99
N VAL A 343 5.19 -4.95 9.01
CA VAL A 343 6.32 -4.05 9.21
C VAL A 343 5.90 -2.61 8.95
N GLN A 344 6.04 -1.76 9.96
CA GLN A 344 5.99 -0.31 9.79
C GLN A 344 7.42 0.19 9.55
N MET A 345 7.67 0.74 8.36
CA MET A 345 8.97 1.27 7.96
C MET A 345 8.86 2.77 7.72
N VAL A 346 9.41 3.55 8.64
CA VAL A 346 9.24 5.01 8.68
C VAL A 346 10.52 5.71 9.09
N GLU A 347 10.75 6.92 8.57
CA GLU A 347 11.73 7.84 9.13
C GLU A 347 11.19 8.44 10.43
N THR A 348 12.06 8.73 11.40
CA THR A 348 11.64 9.32 12.67
C THR A 348 11.09 10.73 12.51
N PHE A 349 11.52 11.44 11.45
CA PHE A 349 10.98 12.74 11.04
C PHE A 349 10.64 12.74 9.57
N GLN A 350 9.49 13.31 9.23
CA GLN A 350 9.06 13.55 7.87
C GLN A 350 9.71 14.83 7.30
N GLU A 351 9.53 15.01 5.99
CA GLU A 351 9.91 16.26 5.34
C GLU A 351 9.31 17.48 6.07
N GLY A 352 10.11 18.52 6.25
CA GLY A 352 9.74 19.70 7.03
C GLY A 352 9.88 19.52 8.54
N GLY A 353 10.51 18.44 9.02
CA GLY A 353 10.85 18.21 10.43
C GLY A 353 9.66 17.84 11.31
N LYS A 354 8.56 17.38 10.73
CA LYS A 354 7.41 16.86 11.50
C LYS A 354 7.75 15.49 12.08
N PRO A 355 7.56 15.27 13.40
CA PRO A 355 7.87 13.98 14.01
C PRO A 355 6.85 12.92 13.53
N THR A 356 7.37 11.73 13.20
CA THR A 356 6.53 10.57 12.91
C THR A 356 6.00 9.95 14.22
N PHE A 357 6.81 9.98 15.29
CA PHE A 357 6.40 9.43 16.57
C PHE A 357 5.82 10.53 17.47
N VAL A 358 4.59 10.31 17.94
CA VAL A 358 3.78 11.26 18.70
C VAL A 358 3.19 10.60 19.95
N ASP A 359 2.90 11.40 20.97
CA ASP A 359 2.28 10.88 22.20
C ASP A 359 0.83 10.44 21.97
N GLN A 360 0.13 11.12 21.07
CA GLN A 360 -1.23 10.78 20.65
C GLN A 360 -1.40 11.04 19.15
N LEU A 361 -2.02 10.11 18.47
CA LEU A 361 -2.32 10.26 17.04
C LEU A 361 -3.33 11.39 16.80
N ASP A 362 -3.06 12.26 15.86
CA ASP A 362 -3.96 13.34 15.45
C ASP A 362 -5.34 12.82 15.00
N THR A 363 -5.37 11.63 14.44
CA THR A 363 -6.60 11.00 13.95
C THR A 363 -7.69 10.85 15.02
N ILE A 364 -7.32 10.77 16.31
CA ILE A 364 -8.26 10.76 17.43
C ILE A 364 -9.05 12.07 17.50
N ASP A 365 -8.36 13.21 17.35
CA ASP A 365 -9.01 14.52 17.36
C ASP A 365 -9.79 14.77 16.05
N VAL A 366 -9.27 14.29 14.92
CA VAL A 366 -9.98 14.35 13.63
C VAL A 366 -11.31 13.59 13.73
N ALA A 367 -11.32 12.38 14.29
CA ALA A 367 -12.55 11.61 14.47
C ALA A 367 -13.58 12.34 15.35
N LYS A 368 -13.14 12.90 16.48
CA LYS A 368 -14.02 13.72 17.34
C LYS A 368 -14.61 14.92 16.61
N LYS A 369 -13.79 15.63 15.84
CA LYS A 369 -14.20 16.83 15.10
C LYS A 369 -15.17 16.51 13.97
N THR A 370 -14.97 15.42 13.26
CA THR A 370 -15.81 14.99 12.13
C THR A 370 -17.04 14.19 12.55
N GLY A 371 -17.07 13.71 13.80
CA GLY A 371 -18.15 12.84 14.27
C GLY A 371 -18.08 11.41 13.71
N MET A 372 -16.91 11.00 13.19
CA MET A 372 -16.70 9.63 12.76
C MET A 372 -16.86 8.67 13.96
N PRO A 373 -17.60 7.57 13.80
CA PRO A 373 -17.86 6.64 14.90
C PRO A 373 -16.60 5.91 15.39
N VAL A 374 -15.62 5.75 14.48
CA VAL A 374 -14.33 5.08 14.76
C VAL A 374 -13.21 5.99 14.28
N ALA A 375 -12.20 6.18 15.14
CA ALA A 375 -11.00 6.90 14.72
C ALA A 375 -10.26 6.12 13.63
N PRO A 376 -9.85 6.78 12.53
CA PRO A 376 -9.17 6.11 11.42
C PRO A 376 -7.73 5.71 11.81
N ILE A 377 -7.60 4.62 12.55
CA ILE A 377 -6.35 3.93 12.85
C ILE A 377 -6.04 3.02 11.65
N MET A 378 -4.88 3.20 11.05
CA MET A 378 -4.46 2.43 9.88
C MET A 378 -4.02 1.01 10.27
N ILE A 379 -3.09 0.91 11.22
CA ILE A 379 -2.62 -0.37 11.77
C ILE A 379 -2.60 -0.26 13.28
N TYR A 380 -3.22 -1.22 13.94
CA TYR A 380 -3.18 -1.31 15.40
C TYR A 380 -1.84 -1.87 15.87
N GLY A 381 -1.39 -1.41 17.03
CA GLY A 381 -0.11 -1.83 17.60
C GLY A 381 0.01 -3.36 17.77
N ASP A 382 -1.09 -4.03 18.08
CA ASP A 382 -1.12 -5.49 18.25
C ASP A 382 -0.90 -6.27 16.96
N ASP A 383 -1.23 -5.68 15.81
CA ASP A 383 -0.97 -6.26 14.49
C ASP A 383 0.48 -6.05 14.04
N ALA A 384 1.12 -4.94 14.45
CA ALA A 384 2.48 -4.62 14.06
C ALA A 384 3.49 -5.59 14.68
N THR A 385 4.21 -6.32 13.84
CA THR A 385 5.26 -7.27 14.29
C THR A 385 6.63 -6.64 14.36
N HIS A 386 6.89 -5.66 13.50
CA HIS A 386 8.17 -4.97 13.41
C HIS A 386 7.96 -3.47 13.21
N LEU A 387 8.83 -2.71 13.83
CA LEU A 387 8.98 -1.29 13.55
C LEU A 387 10.43 -1.05 13.11
N LEU A 388 10.60 -0.46 11.95
CA LEU A 388 11.90 -0.16 11.34
C LEU A 388 12.02 1.34 11.10
N THR A 389 13.07 1.92 11.64
CA THR A 389 13.46 3.32 11.39
C THR A 389 14.94 3.40 11.00
N GLU A 390 15.44 4.58 10.68
CA GLU A 390 16.87 4.81 10.46
C GLU A 390 17.72 4.57 11.72
N GLU A 391 17.10 4.53 12.89
CA GLU A 391 17.78 4.25 14.15
C GLU A 391 17.96 2.73 14.39
N GLY A 392 16.95 1.92 13.99
CA GLY A 392 17.02 0.48 14.22
C GLY A 392 15.71 -0.25 13.94
N ILE A 393 15.68 -1.53 14.29
CA ILE A 393 14.52 -2.42 14.23
C ILE A 393 14.07 -2.77 15.63
N ALA A 394 12.79 -2.56 15.93
CA ALA A 394 12.12 -3.14 17.08
C ALA A 394 11.31 -4.38 16.66
N TYR A 395 11.63 -5.53 17.22
CA TYR A 395 10.96 -6.81 16.97
C TYR A 395 9.74 -6.95 17.90
N LEU A 396 8.69 -6.17 17.63
CA LEU A 396 7.53 -5.98 18.51
C LEU A 396 6.81 -7.28 18.86
N TYR A 397 6.87 -8.28 17.97
CA TYR A 397 6.29 -9.60 18.22
C TYR A 397 6.94 -10.34 19.40
N LYS A 398 8.12 -9.93 19.84
CA LYS A 398 8.82 -10.49 20.99
C LYS A 398 8.45 -9.84 22.32
N ALA A 399 7.70 -8.72 22.29
CA ALA A 399 7.31 -8.03 23.49
C ALA A 399 6.38 -8.89 24.37
N GLN A 400 6.71 -9.03 25.63
CA GLN A 400 5.93 -9.82 26.60
C GLN A 400 4.91 -9.00 27.36
N SER A 401 4.97 -7.66 27.24
CA SER A 401 4.03 -6.73 27.85
C SER A 401 3.93 -5.45 27.01
N LEU A 402 2.88 -4.68 27.23
CA LEU A 402 2.71 -3.36 26.64
C LEU A 402 3.86 -2.42 27.02
N GLU A 403 4.27 -2.43 28.30
CA GLU A 403 5.40 -1.62 28.76
C GLU A 403 6.71 -1.97 28.02
N GLN A 404 6.98 -3.26 27.81
CA GLN A 404 8.15 -3.68 27.07
C GLN A 404 8.08 -3.22 25.58
N ARG A 405 6.89 -3.33 24.97
CA ARG A 405 6.64 -2.81 23.61
C ARG A 405 6.91 -1.31 23.52
N GLU A 406 6.37 -0.52 24.46
CA GLU A 406 6.59 0.92 24.52
C GLU A 406 8.10 1.28 24.64
N LYS A 407 8.84 0.56 25.48
CA LYS A 407 10.30 0.72 25.59
C LYS A 407 11.03 0.37 24.29
N MET A 408 10.61 -0.68 23.59
CA MET A 408 11.19 -1.07 22.29
C MET A 408 10.93 -0.02 21.22
N ILE A 409 9.72 0.54 21.15
CA ILE A 409 9.36 1.61 20.22
C ILE A 409 10.18 2.87 20.54
N ALA A 410 10.24 3.28 21.79
CA ALA A 410 11.01 4.45 22.21
C ALA A 410 12.50 4.35 21.81
N ALA A 411 13.08 3.13 21.91
CA ALA A 411 14.49 2.90 21.58
C ALA A 411 14.85 3.15 20.10
N VAL A 412 13.87 3.12 19.20
CA VAL A 412 14.06 3.32 17.74
C VAL A 412 13.31 4.55 17.19
N ALA A 413 12.68 5.34 18.06
CA ALA A 413 11.87 6.50 17.67
C ALA A 413 12.67 7.81 17.53
N GLY A 414 14.00 7.76 17.64
CA GLY A 414 14.90 8.92 17.49
C GLY A 414 14.67 10.00 18.53
N VAL A 415 14.83 11.26 18.15
CA VAL A 415 14.69 12.43 19.06
C VAL A 415 13.27 13.01 19.10
N THR A 416 12.26 12.19 18.85
CA THR A 416 10.84 12.54 18.96
C THR A 416 10.37 12.54 20.41
N SER A 417 9.16 13.02 20.72
CA SER A 417 8.58 12.98 22.08
C SER A 417 8.51 11.58 22.64
N VAL A 418 8.24 10.58 21.80
CA VAL A 418 8.25 9.16 22.17
C VAL A 418 9.68 8.66 22.40
N GLY A 419 10.59 8.96 21.46
CA GLY A 419 11.97 8.48 21.55
C GLY A 419 12.77 9.07 22.70
N LEU A 420 12.49 10.31 23.11
CA LEU A 420 13.13 10.94 24.26
C LEU A 420 12.78 10.26 25.60
N LYS A 421 11.80 9.38 25.64
CA LYS A 421 11.44 8.55 26.82
C LYS A 421 12.33 7.32 26.97
N HIS A 422 13.17 6.98 25.98
CA HIS A 422 14.02 5.82 26.05
C HIS A 422 15.05 5.92 27.20
N ASN A 423 15.35 4.76 27.80
CA ASN A 423 16.43 4.63 28.77
C ASN A 423 17.62 3.90 28.12
N PRO A 424 18.84 4.50 28.10
CA PRO A 424 20.00 3.86 27.49
C PRO A 424 20.36 2.50 28.05
N ALA A 425 20.17 2.27 29.36
CA ALA A 425 20.45 0.97 29.99
C ALA A 425 19.43 -0.09 29.55
N ASP A 426 18.14 0.24 29.51
CA ASP A 426 17.09 -0.62 28.99
C ASP A 426 17.34 -0.94 27.51
N THR A 427 17.74 0.06 26.72
CA THR A 427 18.08 -0.10 25.30
C THR A 427 19.23 -1.09 25.12
N ALA A 428 20.31 -0.94 25.91
CA ALA A 428 21.44 -1.87 25.86
C ALA A 428 21.04 -3.30 26.22
N GLN A 429 20.23 -3.47 27.25
CA GLN A 429 19.69 -4.78 27.64
C GLN A 429 18.81 -5.39 26.53
N MET A 430 17.91 -4.62 25.94
CA MET A 430 17.02 -5.08 24.85
C MET A 430 17.83 -5.49 23.60
N ARG A 431 18.94 -4.79 23.28
CA ARG A 431 19.86 -5.21 22.22
C ARG A 431 20.48 -6.57 22.51
N GLN A 432 20.98 -6.79 23.73
CA GLN A 432 21.58 -8.08 24.14
C GLN A 432 20.56 -9.22 24.06
N GLN A 433 19.29 -8.94 24.38
CA GLN A 433 18.19 -9.90 24.27
C GLN A 433 17.68 -10.11 22.85
N GLY A 434 18.15 -9.32 21.88
CA GLY A 434 17.68 -9.36 20.48
C GLY A 434 16.22 -8.93 20.33
N LEU A 435 15.74 -8.05 21.20
CA LEU A 435 14.41 -7.40 21.11
C LEU A 435 14.44 -6.20 20.15
N ILE A 436 15.59 -5.56 20.06
CA ILE A 436 15.89 -4.50 19.09
C ILE A 436 17.24 -4.78 18.42
N ALA A 437 17.45 -4.22 17.24
CA ALA A 437 18.72 -4.26 16.55
C ALA A 437 19.02 -2.90 15.93
N LEU A 438 20.20 -2.35 16.21
CA LEU A 438 20.71 -1.17 15.50
C LEU A 438 21.41 -1.63 14.21
N PRO A 439 21.72 -0.74 13.25
CA PRO A 439 22.46 -1.11 12.03
C PRO A 439 23.74 -1.90 12.32
N GLU A 440 24.47 -1.49 13.34
CA GLU A 440 25.75 -2.08 13.74
C GLU A 440 25.59 -3.53 14.25
N ASP A 441 24.48 -3.85 14.91
CA ASP A 441 24.15 -5.21 15.37
C ASP A 441 23.89 -6.16 14.20
N LEU A 442 23.47 -5.60 13.08
CA LEU A 442 23.29 -6.31 11.81
C LEU A 442 24.57 -6.32 10.95
N GLY A 443 25.68 -5.77 11.45
CA GLY A 443 26.92 -5.61 10.71
C GLY A 443 26.77 -4.65 9.51
N ILE A 444 25.94 -3.61 9.64
CA ILE A 444 25.75 -2.55 8.66
C ILE A 444 26.43 -1.29 9.19
N ARG A 445 27.36 -0.75 8.42
CA ARG A 445 27.91 0.58 8.70
C ARG A 445 27.03 1.62 8.02
N ARG A 446 26.60 2.63 8.74
CA ARG A 446 25.74 3.71 8.20
C ARG A 446 26.35 4.39 6.96
N THR A 447 27.68 4.47 6.90
CA THR A 447 28.42 5.02 5.75
C THR A 447 28.36 4.17 4.48
N ASP A 448 27.99 2.88 4.59
CA ASP A 448 27.84 1.99 3.43
C ASP A 448 26.49 2.22 2.72
N ALA A 449 25.54 2.86 3.40
CA ALA A 449 24.22 3.17 2.86
C ALA A 449 24.31 4.35 1.86
N THR A 450 24.67 4.04 0.64
CA THR A 450 24.81 5.03 -0.42
C THR A 450 23.87 4.73 -1.58
N ARG A 451 23.49 5.77 -2.31
CA ARG A 451 22.73 5.61 -3.55
C ARG A 451 23.46 4.78 -4.63
N GLY A 452 24.76 4.54 -4.43
CA GLY A 452 25.56 3.63 -5.26
C GLY A 452 25.03 2.19 -5.29
N LEU A 453 24.31 1.77 -4.24
CA LEU A 453 23.67 0.46 -4.14
C LEU A 453 22.37 0.33 -4.96
N LEU A 454 21.76 1.41 -5.40
CA LEU A 454 20.54 1.38 -6.23
C LEU A 454 20.88 0.83 -7.62
N ALA A 455 20.20 -0.21 -8.07
CA ALA A 455 20.34 -0.80 -9.40
C ALA A 455 19.92 0.18 -10.51
N ALA A 456 18.96 1.05 -10.24
CA ALA A 456 18.58 2.19 -11.08
C ALA A 456 18.59 3.47 -10.24
N LYS A 457 19.14 4.55 -10.76
CA LYS A 457 19.32 5.84 -10.07
C LYS A 457 18.48 6.96 -10.64
N SER A 458 17.82 6.69 -11.77
CA SER A 458 16.96 7.61 -12.50
C SER A 458 15.86 6.84 -13.24
N VAL A 459 14.84 7.57 -13.74
CA VAL A 459 13.82 6.99 -14.61
C VAL A 459 14.46 6.44 -15.91
N ALA A 460 15.47 7.13 -16.46
CA ALA A 460 16.17 6.67 -17.65
C ALA A 460 16.86 5.29 -17.46
N ASP A 461 17.36 5.03 -16.25
CA ASP A 461 17.91 3.70 -15.93
C ASP A 461 16.81 2.63 -15.94
N LEU A 462 15.62 2.95 -15.40
CA LEU A 462 14.47 2.04 -15.43
C LEU A 462 14.00 1.73 -16.84
N VAL A 463 13.98 2.74 -17.72
CA VAL A 463 13.73 2.56 -19.17
C VAL A 463 14.76 1.61 -19.77
N THR A 464 16.03 1.81 -19.46
CA THR A 464 17.12 0.93 -19.92
C THR A 464 16.95 -0.51 -19.41
N TRP A 465 16.65 -0.68 -18.14
CA TRP A 465 16.41 -1.99 -17.53
C TRP A 465 15.23 -2.73 -18.17
N SER A 466 14.18 -2.01 -18.55
CA SER A 466 13.00 -2.58 -19.21
C SER A 466 13.24 -2.93 -20.70
N GLY A 467 14.41 -2.61 -21.27
CA GLY A 467 14.65 -2.71 -22.72
C GLY A 467 13.86 -1.70 -23.55
N GLY A 468 13.47 -0.56 -22.96
CA GLY A 468 12.67 0.47 -23.60
C GLY A 468 11.16 0.21 -23.55
N LEU A 469 10.69 -0.76 -22.79
CA LEU A 469 9.26 -1.09 -22.66
C LEU A 469 8.54 -0.23 -21.61
N TYR A 470 9.28 0.35 -20.67
CA TYR A 470 8.78 1.40 -19.77
C TYR A 470 9.10 2.75 -20.38
N GLU A 471 8.09 3.62 -20.53
CA GLU A 471 8.20 4.92 -21.23
C GLU A 471 7.95 6.12 -20.29
#